data_262f9979a3b4705ac6ae229211895aee
#
_entry.id   262f9979a3b4705ac6ae229211895aee
#
_cell.length_a   1.000
_cell.length_b   1.000
_cell.length_c   1.000
_cell.angle_alpha   90.00
_cell.angle_beta   90.00
_cell.angle_gamma   90.00
#
_symmetry.space_group_name_H-M   'P 1'
#
loop_
_entity.id
_entity.type
_entity.pdbx_description
1 polymer ?
#
loop_
_entity_poly.entity_id
_entity_poly.type
_entity_poly.pdbx_seq_one_letter_code
_entity_poly.pdbx_strand_id
1 'polypeptide(L)'
;PLYYIGGNYKPFLEDTKFAPLNKNNELLLFGGLTVENALFPERGISQVDLNYDEEGNLFASYGYSLSNLFQLEISTGSFNGVKPKNENNSNLQGIYLNEDTFSYRFGGKLLIFSPQKDDLFWMTLRTSLGRNEGLNHQGYMFSELINTFKVNNWLALNISPKYFLSGVESFGGLGISSNINLLENFQFIPEINTSLKNNSDFNSTYALRYSYAQDKSVDLYYSNAAGIQDIGQLFENKEFRFGIKLNFLY
;
A
#
# COMPACT_ATOMS: atom_id res chain seq x y z
N PRO A 1 2.56 21.89 7.91
CA PRO A 1 2.28 22.77 6.84
C PRO A 1 3.29 23.84 6.73
N LEU A 2 3.73 23.92 5.55
CA LEU A 2 4.68 24.95 5.18
C LEU A 2 3.90 26.14 4.75
N TYR A 3 3.44 26.88 5.59
CA TYR A 3 2.80 28.04 5.24
C TYR A 3 3.66 29.14 5.41
N TYR A 4 3.19 30.07 4.96
CA TYR A 4 3.91 31.25 4.89
C TYR A 4 4.36 31.71 6.26
N ILE A 5 5.44 32.31 6.25
CA ILE A 5 6.04 32.89 7.44
C ILE A 5 5.54 34.31 7.54
N GLY A 6 4.78 34.56 8.55
CA GLY A 6 4.25 35.89 8.85
C GLY A 6 2.79 36.10 8.42
N GLY A 7 2.11 37.00 9.02
CA GLY A 7 0.71 37.30 8.79
C GLY A 7 -0.25 36.42 9.58
N ASN A 8 -1.51 36.49 9.25
CA ASN A 8 -2.57 35.71 9.88
C ASN A 8 -2.56 34.29 9.35
N TYR A 9 -1.64 33.51 9.84
CA TYR A 9 -1.52 32.14 9.48
C TYR A 9 -2.63 31.31 10.13
N LYS A 10 -3.38 30.65 9.28
CA LYS A 10 -4.23 29.56 9.72
C LYS A 10 -3.53 28.26 9.37
N PRO A 11 -3.41 27.35 10.32
CA PRO A 11 -2.90 26.02 10.02
C PRO A 11 -3.73 25.42 8.88
N PHE A 12 -3.06 25.00 7.83
CA PHE A 12 -3.71 24.34 6.71
C PHE A 12 -4.64 23.20 7.17
N LEU A 13 -4.31 22.59 8.28
CA LEU A 13 -5.06 21.52 8.92
C LEU A 13 -6.40 21.94 9.54
N GLU A 14 -6.57 23.21 9.85
CA GLU A 14 -7.81 23.70 10.47
C GLU A 14 -8.88 24.05 9.44
N ASP A 15 -8.45 24.45 8.25
CA ASP A 15 -9.37 24.88 7.19
C ASP A 15 -9.75 23.80 6.20
N THR A 16 -8.92 22.77 6.08
CA THR A 16 -9.23 21.65 5.22
C THR A 16 -10.10 20.66 5.99
N LYS A 17 -11.37 20.69 5.74
CA LYS A 17 -12.23 19.53 5.95
C LYS A 17 -11.81 18.48 4.93
N PHE A 18 -10.67 17.84 5.18
CA PHE A 18 -10.39 16.59 4.49
C PHE A 18 -11.60 15.72 4.70
N ALA A 19 -12.09 15.13 3.61
CA ALA A 19 -13.16 14.17 3.75
C ALA A 19 -12.59 13.05 4.62
N PRO A 20 -12.89 13.04 5.92
CA PRO A 20 -12.41 11.99 6.78
C PRO A 20 -13.01 10.70 6.28
N LEU A 21 -12.47 9.61 6.77
CA LEU A 21 -13.08 8.30 6.66
C LEU A 21 -14.43 8.34 7.39
N ASN A 22 -15.39 9.01 6.78
CA ASN A 22 -16.77 9.00 7.24
C ASN A 22 -17.53 7.93 6.46
N LYS A 23 -18.75 7.66 6.87
CA LYS A 23 -19.65 6.69 6.22
C LYS A 23 -19.74 6.81 4.69
N ASN A 24 -19.46 7.99 4.14
CA ASN A 24 -19.48 8.23 2.70
C ASN A 24 -18.23 7.73 1.97
N ASN A 25 -17.17 7.35 2.71
CA ASN A 25 -15.90 6.87 2.17
C ASN A 25 -15.55 5.43 2.62
N GLU A 26 -16.52 4.65 3.09
CA GLU A 26 -16.32 3.24 3.49
C GLU A 26 -15.64 2.41 2.41
N LEU A 27 -15.92 2.71 1.13
CA LEU A 27 -15.26 2.10 -0.03
C LEU A 27 -13.72 2.23 0.02
N LEU A 28 -13.21 3.28 0.63
CA LEU A 28 -11.79 3.65 0.63
C LEU A 28 -11.15 3.59 2.03
N LEU A 29 -11.83 2.98 3.00
CA LEU A 29 -11.36 2.93 4.38
C LEU A 29 -9.99 2.28 4.51
N PHE A 30 -9.75 1.22 3.77
CA PHE A 30 -8.48 0.50 3.72
C PHE A 30 -8.01 0.38 2.27
N GLY A 31 -6.70 0.49 2.05
CA GLY A 31 -6.06 0.21 0.77
C GLY A 31 -6.19 -1.25 0.34
N GLY A 32 -5.73 -1.56 -0.85
CA GLY A 32 -5.65 -2.93 -1.34
C GLY A 32 -4.55 -3.74 -0.66
N LEU A 33 -4.16 -4.84 -1.26
CA LEU A 33 -3.05 -5.67 -0.80
C LEU A 33 -1.71 -5.17 -1.31
N THR A 34 -1.62 -4.94 -2.62
CA THR A 34 -0.41 -4.52 -3.34
C THR A 34 -0.53 -3.14 -3.99
N VAL A 35 -1.74 -2.60 -4.08
CA VAL A 35 -2.01 -1.23 -4.56
C VAL A 35 -2.84 -0.52 -3.51
N GLU A 36 -2.21 0.42 -2.84
CA GLU A 36 -2.83 1.24 -1.82
C GLU A 36 -3.79 2.28 -2.42
N ASN A 37 -4.70 2.81 -1.59
CA ASN A 37 -5.45 4.01 -1.92
C ASN A 37 -4.77 5.27 -1.34
N ALA A 38 -5.14 6.44 -1.84
CA ALA A 38 -4.54 7.71 -1.43
C ALA A 38 -5.08 8.24 -0.08
N LEU A 39 -6.07 7.60 0.51
CA LEU A 39 -6.62 8.01 1.79
C LEU A 39 -5.88 7.32 2.94
N PHE A 40 -5.84 7.97 4.07
CA PHE A 40 -5.42 7.41 5.34
C PHE A 40 -6.23 8.02 6.48
N PRO A 41 -6.23 7.43 7.68
CA PRO A 41 -7.04 7.87 8.80
C PRO A 41 -6.75 9.31 9.23
N GLU A 42 -7.73 9.94 9.89
CA GLU A 42 -7.59 11.25 10.50
C GLU A 42 -6.47 11.30 11.54
N ARG A 43 -6.06 12.52 11.88
CA ARG A 43 -5.07 12.78 12.93
C ARG A 43 -5.41 12.04 14.22
N GLY A 44 -4.40 11.37 14.78
CA GLY A 44 -4.47 10.67 16.05
C GLY A 44 -4.97 9.23 15.94
N ILE A 45 -5.37 8.79 14.75
CA ILE A 45 -5.82 7.41 14.51
C ILE A 45 -4.63 6.55 14.07
N SER A 46 -4.56 5.35 14.63
CA SER A 46 -3.62 4.30 14.26
C SER A 46 -4.28 3.33 13.30
N GLN A 47 -3.51 2.87 12.33
CA GLN A 47 -3.87 1.76 11.43
C GLN A 47 -2.95 0.59 11.70
N VAL A 48 -3.51 -0.60 11.82
CA VAL A 48 -2.76 -1.87 11.96
C VAL A 48 -3.23 -2.82 10.87
N ASP A 49 -2.28 -3.34 10.11
CA ASP A 49 -2.54 -4.37 9.11
C ASP A 49 -1.70 -5.60 9.43
N LEU A 50 -2.33 -6.76 9.46
CA LEU A 50 -1.68 -8.05 9.65
C LEU A 50 -2.00 -8.93 8.45
N ASN A 51 -0.98 -9.51 7.87
CA ASN A 51 -1.12 -10.39 6.71
C ASN A 51 -0.44 -11.73 6.97
N TYR A 52 -1.09 -12.79 6.52
CA TYR A 52 -0.56 -14.16 6.57
C TYR A 52 -1.02 -14.93 5.34
N ASP A 53 -0.14 -15.70 4.74
CA ASP A 53 -0.44 -16.56 3.59
C ASP A 53 -0.11 -18.04 3.84
N GLU A 54 -0.52 -18.90 2.92
CA GLU A 54 -0.38 -20.35 3.02
C GLU A 54 1.07 -20.85 3.00
N GLU A 55 2.02 -20.05 2.52
CA GLU A 55 3.45 -20.36 2.56
C GLU A 55 4.13 -19.90 3.86
N GLY A 56 3.36 -19.31 4.77
CA GLY A 56 3.86 -18.88 6.07
C GLY A 56 4.49 -17.48 6.05
N ASN A 57 4.25 -16.68 5.00
CA ASN A 57 4.63 -15.27 5.02
C ASN A 57 3.78 -14.53 6.05
N LEU A 58 4.45 -13.88 6.97
CA LEU A 58 3.81 -13.03 7.96
C LEU A 58 4.24 -11.59 7.71
N PHE A 59 3.28 -10.70 7.68
CA PHE A 59 3.53 -9.30 7.50
C PHE A 59 2.70 -8.47 8.48
N ALA A 60 3.33 -7.51 9.14
CA ALA A 60 2.68 -6.58 10.05
C ALA A 60 3.07 -5.15 9.72
N SER A 61 2.10 -4.25 9.65
CA SER A 61 2.32 -2.83 9.51
C SER A 61 1.56 -2.04 10.56
N TYR A 62 2.14 -0.91 10.94
CA TYR A 62 1.55 0.06 11.83
C TYR A 62 1.72 1.45 11.23
N GLY A 63 0.61 2.15 11.06
CA GLY A 63 0.54 3.53 10.64
C GLY A 63 -0.03 4.42 11.74
N TYR A 64 0.52 5.61 11.91
CA TYR A 64 -0.01 6.62 12.84
C TYR A 64 -0.15 7.96 12.14
N SER A 65 -1.36 8.49 12.11
CA SER A 65 -1.67 9.78 11.48
C SER A 65 -1.29 10.93 12.41
N LEU A 66 -0.12 11.52 12.18
CA LEU A 66 0.36 12.70 12.92
C LEU A 66 -0.48 13.94 12.62
N SER A 67 -1.02 13.99 11.42
CA SER A 67 -1.91 15.05 10.96
C SER A 67 -2.82 14.51 9.86
N ASN A 68 -3.81 15.29 9.45
CA ASN A 68 -4.65 14.92 8.29
C ASN A 68 -3.90 14.95 6.95
N LEU A 69 -2.64 15.34 6.96
CA LEU A 69 -1.78 15.37 5.75
C LEU A 69 -0.66 14.35 5.79
N PHE A 70 -0.33 13.81 6.97
CA PHE A 70 0.84 12.99 7.12
C PHE A 70 0.63 11.83 8.09
N GLN A 71 0.90 10.62 7.60
CA GLN A 71 0.93 9.38 8.37
C GLN A 71 2.35 8.81 8.38
N LEU A 72 2.85 8.44 9.54
CA LEU A 72 4.05 7.61 9.68
C LEU A 72 3.69 6.14 9.54
N GLU A 73 4.59 5.37 8.94
CA GLU A 73 4.43 3.93 8.78
C GLU A 73 5.70 3.19 9.22
N ILE A 74 5.51 2.11 9.96
CA ILE A 74 6.53 1.10 10.22
C ILE A 74 5.96 -0.27 9.86
N SER A 75 6.80 -1.14 9.35
CA SER A 75 6.37 -2.50 9.08
C SER A 75 7.52 -3.49 9.13
N THR A 76 7.15 -4.74 9.37
CA THR A 76 8.07 -5.87 9.37
C THR A 76 7.40 -7.07 8.74
N GLY A 77 8.18 -7.97 8.19
CA GLY A 77 7.64 -9.19 7.61
C GLY A 77 8.70 -10.22 7.33
N SER A 78 8.26 -11.45 7.24
CA SER A 78 9.04 -12.59 6.77
C SER A 78 8.55 -13.01 5.39
N PHE A 79 9.47 -13.52 4.58
CA PHE A 79 9.17 -14.01 3.24
C PHE A 79 9.61 -15.46 3.12
N ASN A 80 8.66 -16.37 2.90
CA ASN A 80 8.90 -17.77 2.66
C ASN A 80 8.34 -18.13 1.28
N GLY A 81 8.92 -19.14 0.63
CA GLY A 81 8.36 -19.68 -0.61
C GLY A 81 8.31 -18.73 -1.81
N VAL A 82 9.07 -17.61 -1.78
CA VAL A 82 9.15 -16.70 -2.93
C VAL A 82 9.93 -17.36 -4.06
N LYS A 83 9.24 -17.74 -5.12
CA LYS A 83 9.81 -18.37 -6.31
C LYS A 83 9.71 -17.42 -7.49
N PRO A 84 10.80 -16.72 -7.88
CA PRO A 84 10.76 -15.80 -9.01
C PRO A 84 10.32 -16.50 -10.26
N LYS A 85 9.37 -15.91 -10.98
CA LYS A 85 8.98 -16.40 -12.30
C LYS A 85 10.04 -16.05 -13.35
N ASN A 86 10.63 -14.89 -13.21
CA ASN A 86 11.65 -14.40 -14.12
C ASN A 86 13.06 -14.60 -13.52
N GLU A 87 13.87 -15.46 -14.13
CA GLU A 87 15.23 -15.78 -13.67
C GLU A 87 16.14 -14.55 -13.63
N ASN A 88 15.93 -13.56 -14.50
CA ASN A 88 16.70 -12.31 -14.49
C ASN A 88 16.45 -11.44 -13.26
N ASN A 89 15.35 -11.67 -12.56
CA ASN A 89 15.01 -10.96 -11.33
C ASN A 89 15.38 -11.74 -10.06
N SER A 90 15.85 -12.99 -10.20
CA SER A 90 16.15 -13.89 -9.07
C SER A 90 17.14 -13.31 -8.08
N ASN A 91 18.20 -12.67 -8.57
CA ASN A 91 19.22 -12.05 -7.71
C ASN A 91 18.63 -10.88 -6.90
N LEU A 92 17.82 -10.05 -7.53
CA LEU A 92 17.21 -8.89 -6.89
C LEU A 92 16.17 -9.34 -5.86
N GLN A 93 15.37 -10.33 -6.19
CA GLN A 93 14.44 -10.95 -5.23
C GLN A 93 15.18 -11.58 -4.06
N GLY A 94 16.25 -12.35 -4.30
CA GLY A 94 17.06 -12.95 -3.25
C GLY A 94 17.74 -11.93 -2.31
N ILE A 95 17.96 -10.69 -2.76
CA ILE A 95 18.51 -9.63 -1.91
C ILE A 95 17.43 -9.00 -1.02
N TYR A 96 16.22 -8.77 -1.55
CA TYR A 96 15.20 -7.97 -0.88
C TYR A 96 13.99 -8.77 -0.36
N LEU A 97 13.81 -10.00 -0.84
CA LEU A 97 12.72 -10.90 -0.48
C LEU A 97 13.28 -12.29 -0.09
N ASN A 98 14.39 -12.30 0.64
CA ASN A 98 15.10 -13.52 0.98
C ASN A 98 14.29 -14.36 1.98
N GLU A 99 14.26 -15.67 1.76
CA GLU A 99 13.63 -16.64 2.65
C GLU A 99 14.27 -16.63 4.04
N ASP A 100 13.49 -16.93 5.05
CA ASP A 100 13.90 -17.05 6.46
C ASP A 100 14.49 -15.77 7.08
N THR A 101 14.25 -14.61 6.47
CA THR A 101 14.74 -13.35 6.99
C THR A 101 13.62 -12.36 7.24
N PHE A 102 13.86 -11.47 8.21
CA PHE A 102 12.95 -10.35 8.47
C PHE A 102 13.32 -9.13 7.63
N SER A 103 12.33 -8.47 7.11
CA SER A 103 12.45 -7.15 6.52
C SER A 103 11.87 -6.11 7.46
N TYR A 104 12.55 -4.98 7.54
CA TYR A 104 12.08 -3.82 8.30
C TYR A 104 11.90 -2.65 7.37
N ARG A 105 10.88 -1.86 7.65
CA ARG A 105 10.59 -0.66 6.88
C ARG A 105 10.11 0.45 7.77
N PHE A 106 10.53 1.63 7.40
CA PHE A 106 10.10 2.88 7.97
C PHE A 106 9.77 3.85 6.84
N GLY A 107 8.64 4.50 6.93
CA GLY A 107 8.20 5.43 5.89
C GLY A 107 7.03 6.29 6.31
N GLY A 108 6.32 6.79 5.33
CA GLY A 108 5.12 7.56 5.58
C GLY A 108 4.39 7.92 4.30
N LYS A 109 3.18 8.40 4.50
CA LYS A 109 2.29 8.92 3.46
C LYS A 109 2.10 10.41 3.65
N LEU A 110 2.25 11.18 2.58
CA LEU A 110 1.99 12.62 2.53
C LEU A 110 0.86 12.88 1.55
N LEU A 111 -0.28 13.36 2.03
CA LEU A 111 -1.38 13.79 1.19
C LEU A 111 -0.99 15.07 0.45
N ILE A 112 -0.92 14.98 -0.88
CA ILE A 112 -0.56 16.10 -1.76
C ILE A 112 -1.82 16.85 -2.20
N PHE A 113 -2.86 16.10 -2.52
CA PHE A 113 -4.11 16.64 -3.01
C PHE A 113 -5.30 15.89 -2.38
N SER A 114 -6.28 16.66 -1.95
CA SER A 114 -7.56 16.17 -1.44
C SER A 114 -8.68 16.99 -2.09
N PRO A 115 -9.79 16.38 -2.46
CA PRO A 115 -10.87 17.11 -3.11
C PRO A 115 -11.43 18.19 -2.19
N GLN A 116 -11.69 19.35 -2.79
CA GLN A 116 -12.59 20.33 -2.21
C GLN A 116 -13.98 19.95 -2.71
N LYS A 117 -14.98 20.05 -1.91
CA LYS A 117 -16.41 19.92 -2.16
C LYS A 117 -16.79 19.34 -3.55
N ASP A 118 -17.13 18.17 -3.73
CA ASP A 118 -17.60 17.48 -4.96
C ASP A 118 -16.52 16.83 -5.87
N ASP A 119 -15.24 17.11 -5.69
CA ASP A 119 -14.21 16.37 -6.38
C ASP A 119 -14.06 14.96 -5.78
N LEU A 120 -13.70 14.01 -6.64
CA LEU A 120 -13.62 12.60 -6.29
C LEU A 120 -12.21 12.04 -6.49
N PHE A 121 -11.19 12.89 -6.35
CA PHE A 121 -9.79 12.57 -6.59
C PHE A 121 -8.90 12.92 -5.41
N TRP A 122 -8.05 11.99 -5.01
CA TRP A 122 -7.00 12.14 -3.99
C TRP A 122 -5.66 11.75 -4.55
N MET A 123 -4.60 12.42 -4.09
CA MET A 123 -3.22 12.11 -4.44
C MET A 123 -2.35 12.10 -3.19
N THR A 124 -1.60 11.02 -3.00
CA THR A 124 -0.71 10.83 -1.85
C THR A 124 0.64 10.33 -2.33
N LEU A 125 1.71 10.92 -1.83
CA LEU A 125 3.07 10.38 -1.97
C LEU A 125 3.35 9.49 -0.77
N ARG A 126 3.66 8.23 -1.02
CA ARG A 126 4.19 7.29 -0.04
C ARG A 126 5.66 7.05 -0.31
N THR A 127 6.49 7.08 0.71
CA THR A 127 7.91 6.72 0.59
C THR A 127 8.31 5.90 1.79
N SER A 128 9.03 4.81 1.55
CA SER A 128 9.58 3.93 2.57
C SER A 128 11.06 3.68 2.35
N LEU A 129 11.78 3.54 3.45
CA LEU A 129 13.14 3.05 3.52
C LEU A 129 13.06 1.64 4.11
N GLY A 130 13.54 0.66 3.37
CA GLY A 130 13.50 -0.73 3.77
C GLY A 130 14.88 -1.34 3.87
N ARG A 131 14.96 -2.39 4.67
CA ARG A 131 16.14 -3.23 4.82
C ARG A 131 15.73 -4.66 5.11
N ASN A 132 16.40 -5.60 4.46
CA ASN A 132 16.29 -7.00 4.78
C ASN A 132 17.52 -7.43 5.62
N GLU A 133 17.32 -8.23 6.65
CA GLU A 133 18.41 -8.80 7.47
C GLU A 133 19.18 -9.92 6.77
N GLY A 134 18.79 -10.30 5.55
CA GLY A 134 19.47 -11.32 4.76
C GLY A 134 20.93 -11.02 4.45
N LEU A 135 21.54 -11.90 3.69
CA LEU A 135 22.98 -12.02 3.45
C LEU A 135 23.72 -10.73 3.08
N ASN A 136 23.06 -9.76 2.52
CA ASN A 136 23.73 -8.55 2.01
C ASN A 136 23.39 -7.27 2.78
N HIS A 137 22.49 -7.30 3.75
CA HIS A 137 22.06 -6.15 4.56
C HIS A 137 21.81 -4.87 3.75
N GLN A 138 21.37 -5.00 2.52
CA GLN A 138 21.19 -3.85 1.62
C GLN A 138 19.91 -3.12 1.93
N GLY A 139 20.03 -1.80 2.02
CA GLY A 139 18.89 -0.91 2.13
C GLY A 139 18.35 -0.51 0.78
N TYR A 140 17.10 -0.09 0.75
CA TYR A 140 16.44 0.45 -0.42
C TYR A 140 15.47 1.58 -0.06
N MET A 141 15.13 2.37 -1.04
CA MET A 141 14.03 3.32 -1.00
C MET A 141 12.95 2.86 -1.99
N PHE A 142 11.71 2.92 -1.56
CA PHE A 142 10.56 2.68 -2.41
C PHE A 142 9.59 3.86 -2.31
N SER A 143 9.13 4.37 -3.44
CA SER A 143 8.20 5.49 -3.50
C SER A 143 7.04 5.18 -4.41
N GLU A 144 5.85 5.63 -4.01
CA GLU A 144 4.62 5.49 -4.77
C GLU A 144 3.87 6.83 -4.81
N LEU A 145 3.41 7.20 -6.00
CA LEU A 145 2.47 8.31 -6.14
C LEU A 145 1.07 7.74 -6.32
N ILE A 146 0.36 7.61 -5.23
CA ILE A 146 -0.95 6.96 -5.19
C ILE A 146 -2.02 7.96 -5.62
N ASN A 147 -2.77 7.61 -6.66
CA ASN A 147 -3.87 8.40 -7.19
C ASN A 147 -5.15 7.59 -7.04
N THR A 148 -6.14 8.13 -6.33
CA THR A 148 -7.43 7.49 -6.09
C THR A 148 -8.54 8.31 -6.69
N PHE A 149 -9.37 7.68 -7.52
CA PHE A 149 -10.54 8.26 -8.17
C PHE A 149 -11.79 7.54 -7.69
N LYS A 150 -12.64 8.21 -6.92
CA LYS A 150 -13.96 7.67 -6.56
C LYS A 150 -14.93 7.97 -7.71
N VAL A 151 -15.21 6.95 -8.52
CA VAL A 151 -16.12 7.07 -9.66
C VAL A 151 -17.56 7.26 -9.19
N ASN A 152 -17.97 6.50 -8.15
CA ASN A 152 -19.28 6.58 -7.51
C ASN A 152 -19.24 5.88 -6.14
N ASN A 153 -20.39 5.61 -5.52
CA ASN A 153 -20.45 5.00 -4.19
C ASN A 153 -20.12 3.50 -4.17
N TRP A 154 -20.04 2.84 -5.31
CA TRP A 154 -19.71 1.41 -5.40
C TRP A 154 -18.40 1.12 -6.13
N LEU A 155 -17.76 2.12 -6.75
CA LEU A 155 -16.54 1.96 -7.52
C LEU A 155 -15.53 3.08 -7.25
N ALA A 156 -14.31 2.69 -6.90
CA ALA A 156 -13.14 3.55 -6.94
C ALA A 156 -12.01 2.89 -7.72
N LEU A 157 -11.15 3.70 -8.33
CA LEU A 157 -9.98 3.29 -9.11
C LEU A 157 -8.73 3.87 -8.46
N ASN A 158 -7.67 3.06 -8.37
CA ASN A 158 -6.37 3.49 -7.88
C ASN A 158 -5.32 3.28 -8.96
N ILE A 159 -4.46 4.26 -9.15
CA ILE A 159 -3.33 4.20 -10.09
C ILE A 159 -2.10 4.69 -9.34
N SER A 160 -1.07 3.85 -9.29
CA SER A 160 0.11 4.06 -8.46
C SER A 160 1.39 3.89 -9.29
N PRO A 161 1.93 4.93 -9.92
CA PRO A 161 3.32 4.93 -10.34
C PRO A 161 4.23 4.64 -9.15
N LYS A 162 5.17 3.73 -9.34
CA LYS A 162 6.06 3.21 -8.31
C LYS A 162 7.51 3.37 -8.75
N TYR A 163 8.39 3.61 -7.78
CA TYR A 163 9.83 3.75 -8.04
C TYR A 163 10.62 3.06 -6.93
N PHE A 164 11.52 2.20 -7.35
CA PHE A 164 12.47 1.49 -6.49
C PHE A 164 13.89 2.02 -6.73
N LEU A 165 14.63 2.25 -5.66
CA LEU A 165 16.02 2.68 -5.68
C LEU A 165 16.82 1.94 -4.61
N SER A 166 17.93 1.34 -5.01
CA SER A 166 18.90 0.70 -4.11
C SER A 166 20.33 1.00 -4.57
N GLY A 167 21.30 0.53 -3.79
CA GLY A 167 22.71 0.60 -4.17
C GLY A 167 23.08 -0.28 -5.36
N VAL A 168 22.22 -1.20 -5.77
CA VAL A 168 22.45 -2.15 -6.88
C VAL A 168 21.74 -1.72 -8.13
N GLU A 169 20.51 -1.25 -8.00
CA GLU A 169 19.63 -1.00 -9.14
C GLU A 169 18.51 -0.01 -8.81
N SER A 170 17.96 0.59 -9.86
CA SER A 170 16.76 1.41 -9.79
C SER A 170 15.84 1.14 -10.98
N PHE A 171 14.52 1.12 -10.75
CA PHE A 171 13.53 0.97 -11.81
C PHE A 171 12.16 1.47 -11.38
N GLY A 172 11.32 1.73 -12.37
CA GLY A 172 9.93 2.10 -12.17
C GLY A 172 8.98 0.92 -12.22
N GLY A 173 7.76 1.17 -11.82
CA GLY A 173 6.63 0.26 -11.91
C GLY A 173 5.30 1.00 -11.95
N LEU A 174 4.24 0.25 -12.17
CA LEU A 174 2.87 0.77 -12.16
C LEU A 174 1.95 -0.22 -11.47
N GLY A 175 1.17 0.25 -10.51
CA GLY A 175 0.07 -0.49 -9.89
C GLY A 175 -1.27 0.11 -10.31
N ILE A 176 -2.24 -0.74 -10.57
CA ILE A 176 -3.63 -0.36 -10.85
C ILE A 176 -4.53 -1.27 -10.04
N SER A 177 -5.52 -0.70 -9.37
CA SER A 177 -6.54 -1.48 -8.68
C SER A 177 -7.91 -0.82 -8.77
N SER A 178 -8.92 -1.56 -8.38
CA SER A 178 -10.25 -1.02 -8.14
C SER A 178 -10.83 -1.54 -6.83
N ASN A 179 -11.59 -0.69 -6.14
CA ASN A 179 -12.42 -1.10 -5.03
C ASN A 179 -13.86 -1.13 -5.52
N ILE A 180 -14.49 -2.30 -5.46
CA ILE A 180 -15.85 -2.53 -5.97
C ILE A 180 -16.72 -3.03 -4.83
N ASN A 181 -17.69 -2.22 -4.39
CA ASN A 181 -18.68 -2.66 -3.43
C ASN A 181 -19.67 -3.61 -4.11
N LEU A 182 -19.65 -4.88 -3.72
CA LEU A 182 -20.61 -5.88 -4.18
C LEU A 182 -21.89 -5.82 -3.34
N LEU A 183 -21.73 -5.67 -2.04
CA LEU A 183 -22.79 -5.58 -1.04
C LEU A 183 -22.36 -4.55 0.02
N GLU A 184 -23.25 -4.23 0.95
CA GLU A 184 -23.02 -3.23 2.00
C GLU A 184 -21.71 -3.43 2.77
N ASN A 185 -21.33 -4.69 3.05
CA ASN A 185 -20.12 -5.03 3.81
C ASN A 185 -19.08 -5.82 3.02
N PHE A 186 -19.29 -6.02 1.72
CA PHE A 186 -18.40 -6.81 0.87
C PHE A 186 -17.84 -5.98 -0.27
N GLN A 187 -16.51 -6.04 -0.43
CA GLN A 187 -15.79 -5.42 -1.53
C GLN A 187 -14.98 -6.46 -2.29
N PHE A 188 -14.95 -6.32 -3.60
CA PHE A 188 -13.99 -7.03 -4.45
C PHE A 188 -12.90 -6.05 -4.89
N ILE A 189 -11.64 -6.47 -4.75
CA ILE A 189 -10.47 -5.63 -5.00
C ILE A 189 -9.51 -6.37 -5.93
N PRO A 190 -9.68 -6.24 -7.25
CA PRO A 190 -8.70 -6.71 -8.22
C PRO A 190 -7.56 -5.71 -8.34
N GLU A 191 -6.33 -6.21 -8.39
CA GLU A 191 -5.10 -5.42 -8.47
C GLU A 191 -4.16 -6.02 -9.51
N ILE A 192 -3.43 -5.16 -10.17
CA ILE A 192 -2.41 -5.51 -11.16
C ILE A 192 -1.20 -4.64 -10.92
N ASN A 193 -0.01 -5.23 -10.90
CA ASN A 193 1.24 -4.49 -10.90
C ASN A 193 2.14 -4.97 -12.02
N THR A 194 2.93 -4.06 -12.54
CA THR A 194 3.97 -4.35 -13.52
C THR A 194 5.23 -3.56 -13.21
N SER A 195 6.37 -4.20 -13.40
CA SER A 195 7.69 -3.56 -13.41
C SER A 195 8.00 -3.02 -14.79
N LEU A 196 8.62 -1.85 -14.88
CA LEU A 196 9.13 -1.27 -16.13
C LEU A 196 10.59 -1.67 -16.42
N LYS A 197 11.11 -2.63 -15.69
CA LYS A 197 12.41 -3.23 -15.92
C LYS A 197 12.40 -4.09 -17.19
N ASN A 198 13.56 -4.29 -17.82
CA ASN A 198 13.72 -5.26 -18.91
C ASN A 198 13.21 -6.65 -18.46
N ASN A 199 12.42 -7.30 -19.29
CA ASN A 199 11.66 -8.49 -18.94
C ASN A 199 10.68 -8.22 -17.78
N SER A 200 9.78 -7.28 -18.02
CA SER A 200 8.79 -6.83 -17.04
C SER A 200 8.00 -8.00 -16.44
N ASP A 201 7.97 -8.04 -15.12
CA ASP A 201 7.06 -8.91 -14.38
C ASP A 201 5.67 -8.27 -14.37
N PHE A 202 4.68 -9.14 -14.39
CA PHE A 202 3.28 -8.77 -14.27
C PHE A 202 2.64 -9.67 -13.23
N ASN A 203 2.14 -9.07 -12.17
CA ASN A 203 1.43 -9.83 -11.15
C ASN A 203 0.01 -9.31 -10.96
N SER A 204 -0.81 -10.17 -10.43
CA SER A 204 -2.21 -9.87 -10.13
C SER A 204 -2.58 -10.36 -8.73
N THR A 205 -3.49 -9.63 -8.13
CA THR A 205 -4.05 -9.94 -6.83
C THR A 205 -5.56 -9.75 -6.89
N TYR A 206 -6.28 -10.66 -6.29
CA TYR A 206 -7.72 -10.63 -6.17
C TYR A 206 -8.08 -10.76 -4.71
N ALA A 207 -8.69 -9.75 -4.13
CA ALA A 207 -9.11 -9.79 -2.74
C ALA A 207 -10.62 -9.63 -2.60
N LEU A 208 -11.18 -10.35 -1.65
CA LEU A 208 -12.56 -10.19 -1.18
C LEU A 208 -12.50 -9.70 0.26
N ARG A 209 -12.92 -8.46 0.48
CA ARG A 209 -12.96 -7.81 1.79
C ARG A 209 -14.34 -7.96 2.41
N TYR A 210 -14.36 -8.32 3.68
CA TYR A 210 -15.54 -8.27 4.54
C TYR A 210 -15.32 -7.30 5.70
N SER A 211 -16.08 -6.20 5.73
CA SER A 211 -16.08 -5.22 6.83
C SER A 211 -17.09 -5.67 7.90
N TYR A 212 -16.59 -6.20 9.01
CA TYR A 212 -17.44 -6.65 10.10
C TYR A 212 -17.69 -5.55 11.15
N ALA A 213 -16.96 -4.46 11.09
CA ALA A 213 -17.18 -3.22 11.84
C ALA A 213 -16.73 -2.03 10.98
N GLN A 214 -17.07 -0.82 11.41
CA GLN A 214 -16.72 0.41 10.67
C GLN A 214 -15.21 0.65 10.58
N ASP A 215 -14.47 0.12 11.53
CA ASP A 215 -13.04 0.30 11.72
C ASP A 215 -12.23 -1.00 11.54
N LYS A 216 -12.88 -2.08 11.07
CA LYS A 216 -12.26 -3.41 10.99
C LYS A 216 -12.72 -4.19 9.79
N SER A 217 -11.77 -4.81 9.10
CA SER A 217 -12.08 -5.70 7.98
C SER A 217 -11.14 -6.90 7.91
N VAL A 218 -11.60 -7.91 7.19
CA VAL A 218 -10.85 -9.12 6.83
C VAL A 218 -10.86 -9.21 5.32
N ASP A 219 -9.70 -9.38 4.72
CA ASP A 219 -9.53 -9.62 3.29
C ASP A 219 -9.07 -11.06 3.09
N LEU A 220 -9.79 -11.83 2.30
CA LEU A 220 -9.31 -13.08 1.73
C LEU A 220 -8.74 -12.78 0.35
N TYR A 221 -7.51 -13.18 0.08
CA TYR A 221 -6.88 -12.85 -1.19
C TYR A 221 -6.21 -14.04 -1.87
N TYR A 222 -6.02 -13.90 -3.17
CA TYR A 222 -5.31 -14.80 -4.05
C TYR A 222 -4.36 -13.98 -4.92
N SER A 223 -3.04 -14.21 -4.80
CA SER A 223 -2.03 -13.32 -5.36
C SER A 223 -0.81 -14.09 -5.87
N ASN A 224 -0.26 -13.65 -7.01
CA ASN A 224 1.07 -14.06 -7.47
C ASN A 224 2.12 -12.95 -7.37
N ALA A 225 1.87 -11.91 -6.58
CA ALA A 225 2.92 -10.96 -6.23
C ALA A 225 3.96 -11.64 -5.33
N ALA A 226 5.24 -11.37 -5.55
CA ALA A 226 6.33 -11.94 -4.74
C ALA A 226 6.29 -11.47 -3.28
N GLY A 227 5.73 -10.28 -3.04
CA GLY A 227 5.48 -9.72 -1.72
C GLY A 227 4.38 -8.67 -1.79
N ILE A 228 3.78 -8.37 -0.64
CA ILE A 228 2.65 -7.43 -0.57
C ILE A 228 3.09 -5.98 -0.43
N GLN A 229 4.36 -5.73 -0.20
CA GLN A 229 4.86 -4.36 0.00
C GLN A 229 6.13 -4.11 -0.80
N ASP A 230 6.35 -2.84 -1.09
CA ASP A 230 7.52 -2.29 -1.76
C ASP A 230 7.90 -3.07 -3.03
N ILE A 231 9.16 -3.49 -3.12
CA ILE A 231 9.67 -4.19 -4.28
C ILE A 231 8.92 -5.50 -4.59
N GLY A 232 8.42 -6.17 -3.56
CA GLY A 232 7.64 -7.41 -3.72
C GLY A 232 6.38 -7.25 -4.55
N GLN A 233 5.81 -6.05 -4.56
CA GLN A 233 4.65 -5.71 -5.40
C GLN A 233 5.00 -5.66 -6.90
N LEU A 234 6.26 -5.52 -7.26
CA LEU A 234 6.72 -5.35 -8.64
C LEU A 234 7.25 -6.64 -9.26
N PHE A 235 7.34 -7.72 -8.50
CA PHE A 235 7.80 -9.01 -8.99
C PHE A 235 6.68 -10.04 -9.02
N GLU A 236 6.78 -10.94 -9.99
CA GLU A 236 5.86 -12.06 -10.15
C GLU A 236 6.44 -13.33 -9.52
N ASN A 237 5.66 -13.98 -8.68
CA ASN A 237 5.94 -15.33 -8.20
C ASN A 237 5.40 -16.38 -9.19
N LYS A 238 6.04 -17.55 -9.26
CA LYS A 238 5.60 -18.63 -10.15
C LYS A 238 4.20 -19.13 -9.83
N GLU A 239 3.90 -19.17 -8.55
CA GLU A 239 2.66 -19.74 -8.02
C GLU A 239 1.82 -18.64 -7.37
N PHE A 240 0.51 -18.78 -7.50
CA PHE A 240 -0.44 -17.98 -6.74
C PHE A 240 -0.53 -18.50 -5.31
N ARG A 241 -0.79 -17.62 -4.38
CA ARG A 241 -0.93 -17.93 -2.95
C ARG A 241 -2.23 -17.38 -2.41
N PHE A 242 -2.86 -18.16 -1.54
CA PHE A 242 -3.97 -17.71 -0.73
C PHE A 242 -3.48 -17.09 0.57
N GLY A 243 -4.18 -16.07 1.04
CA GLY A 243 -3.86 -15.49 2.32
C GLY A 243 -5.00 -14.68 2.90
N ILE A 244 -4.75 -14.19 4.11
CA ILE A 244 -5.68 -13.38 4.89
C ILE A 244 -4.98 -12.10 5.30
N LYS A 245 -5.65 -10.96 5.12
CA LYS A 245 -5.24 -9.68 5.67
C LYS A 245 -6.29 -9.19 6.66
N LEU A 246 -5.85 -8.80 7.85
CA LEU A 246 -6.68 -8.17 8.87
C LEU A 246 -6.35 -6.68 8.92
N ASN A 247 -7.35 -5.83 8.87
CA ASN A 247 -7.19 -4.38 8.90
C ASN A 247 -7.95 -3.80 10.11
N PHE A 248 -7.29 -2.92 10.85
CA PHE A 248 -7.83 -2.29 12.06
C PHE A 248 -7.51 -0.80 12.11
N LEU A 249 -8.47 0.00 12.57
CA LEU A 249 -8.25 1.40 12.97
C LEU A 249 -8.54 1.56 14.46
N TYR A 250 -7.72 2.37 15.15
CA TYR A 250 -7.84 2.64 16.59
C TYR A 250 -7.69 4.12 16.91
#